data_62042e1ce117eb59a0e0800955fbb60a
#
_entry.id   62042e1ce117eb59a0e0800955fbb60a
#
_cell.length_a   1.000
_cell.length_b   1.000
_cell.length_c   1.000
_cell.angle_alpha   90.00
_cell.angle_beta   90.00
_cell.angle_gamma   90.00
#
_symmetry.space_group_name_H-M   'P 1'
#
loop_
_entity.id
_entity.type
_entity.pdbx_description
1 polymer ?
#
loop_
_entity_poly.entity_id
_entity_poly.type
_entity_poly.pdbx_seq_one_letter_code
_entity_poly.pdbx_strand_id
1 'polypeptide(L)'
;MKYLVNSYFIFILVIVFVACNKDDEIIIDSPVEDPSTSLGYSVIEYTPAPGQFINESVSGFQDITTMEAACRQAEKRLSTNDYVSLGAWGGYIVVKLNKSIENKDGYSFAIAGNSFDSSNEPGIVWVMQDSNHNGKPDDKWYELKGSYYGQPGYSNDYWVTYYRPEAKGNTLWKDSEGEEGYVNWIGTQHTQDFYYPNWVTADSYTLYGSRLPIRAEQNPVTGIWSNLPFEWGYVDNNGSDIIKLEVNGKTIEANSFKISDAINEKGEPVNLPSIDFIKVQTAINGSISILGENSTEIRGIFAL
;
A
#
# COMPACT_ATOMS: atom_id res chain seq x y z
N MET A 1 17.93 27.89 -47.67
CA MET A 1 17.59 28.65 -46.48
C MET A 1 16.12 28.33 -46.14
N LYS A 2 15.87 27.31 -45.31
CA LYS A 2 14.56 26.94 -44.80
C LYS A 2 14.70 26.69 -43.32
N TYR A 3 14.09 27.53 -42.51
CA TYR A 3 14.07 27.44 -41.05
C TYR A 3 13.14 26.32 -40.61
N LEU A 4 13.65 25.35 -39.81
CA LEU A 4 12.85 24.44 -39.04
C LEU A 4 12.42 25.12 -37.74
N VAL A 5 11.11 25.25 -37.55
CA VAL A 5 10.51 25.74 -36.32
C VAL A 5 10.25 24.51 -35.43
N ASN A 6 11.01 24.41 -34.35
CA ASN A 6 10.74 23.44 -33.27
C ASN A 6 9.54 23.96 -32.45
N SER A 7 8.44 23.23 -32.50
CA SER A 7 7.26 23.51 -31.67
C SER A 7 7.36 22.71 -30.36
N TYR A 8 7.71 23.40 -29.28
CA TYR A 8 7.58 22.85 -27.94
C TYR A 8 6.11 23.00 -27.49
N PHE A 9 5.43 21.90 -27.32
CA PHE A 9 4.13 21.87 -26.67
C PHE A 9 4.34 21.98 -25.14
N ILE A 10 4.13 23.19 -24.59
CA ILE A 10 4.04 23.40 -23.16
C ILE A 10 2.59 23.12 -22.77
N PHE A 11 2.36 22.03 -22.01
CA PHE A 11 1.08 21.80 -21.35
C PHE A 11 0.99 22.76 -20.15
N ILE A 12 0.22 23.83 -20.32
CA ILE A 12 -0.16 24.72 -19.21
C ILE A 12 -1.40 24.11 -18.56
N LEU A 13 -1.22 23.58 -17.34
CA LEU A 13 -2.32 23.16 -16.48
C LEU A 13 -3.01 24.42 -15.95
N VAL A 14 -4.15 24.78 -16.50
CA VAL A 14 -4.99 25.89 -16.00
C VAL A 14 -5.84 25.35 -14.86
N ILE A 15 -5.47 25.69 -13.63
CA ILE A 15 -6.29 25.46 -12.43
C ILE A 15 -7.32 26.58 -12.39
N VAL A 16 -8.59 26.25 -12.66
CA VAL A 16 -9.72 27.17 -12.49
C VAL A 16 -10.19 27.07 -11.04
N PHE A 17 -9.92 28.10 -10.25
CA PHE A 17 -10.55 28.25 -8.94
C PHE A 17 -12.00 28.70 -9.13
N VAL A 18 -12.94 27.82 -8.85
CA VAL A 18 -14.34 28.19 -8.67
C VAL A 18 -14.54 28.49 -7.18
N ALA A 19 -14.69 29.75 -6.85
CA ALA A 19 -15.10 30.16 -5.51
C ALA A 19 -16.61 29.85 -5.36
N CYS A 20 -16.95 28.88 -4.52
CA CYS A 20 -18.31 28.70 -4.03
C CYS A 20 -18.41 29.09 -2.56
N ASN A 21 -19.52 29.74 -2.25
CA ASN A 21 -19.86 30.37 -0.96
C ASN A 21 -19.85 29.37 0.21
N LYS A 22 -19.43 29.90 1.34
CA LYS A 22 -19.46 29.26 2.67
C LYS A 22 -20.90 28.97 3.09
N ASP A 23 -21.18 27.71 3.28
CA ASP A 23 -22.09 27.26 4.34
C ASP A 23 -21.23 26.73 5.48
N ASP A 24 -21.56 27.13 6.71
CA ASP A 24 -20.77 26.83 7.91
C ASP A 24 -20.79 25.33 8.21
N GLU A 25 -19.85 24.59 7.64
CA GLU A 25 -19.51 23.26 8.15
C GLU A 25 -18.78 23.40 9.49
N ILE A 26 -19.33 22.75 10.51
CA ILE A 26 -18.68 22.58 11.80
C ILE A 26 -17.41 21.75 11.54
N ILE A 27 -16.27 22.41 11.41
CA ILE A 27 -14.95 21.77 11.42
C ILE A 27 -14.82 21.20 12.83
N ILE A 28 -15.04 19.90 12.98
CA ILE A 28 -14.55 19.17 14.14
C ILE A 28 -13.04 19.15 14.00
N ASP A 29 -12.40 20.10 14.67
CA ASP A 29 -10.95 20.18 14.81
C ASP A 29 -10.52 18.93 15.59
N SER A 30 -10.18 17.86 14.87
CA SER A 30 -9.60 16.67 15.48
C SER A 30 -8.27 17.11 16.08
N PRO A 31 -8.00 16.82 17.37
CA PRO A 31 -6.76 17.23 17.99
C PRO A 31 -5.59 16.68 17.17
N VAL A 32 -4.69 17.57 16.75
CA VAL A 32 -3.40 17.20 16.16
C VAL A 32 -2.63 16.49 17.28
N GLU A 33 -2.61 15.16 17.25
CA GLU A 33 -1.79 14.40 18.16
C GLU A 33 -0.33 14.58 17.72
N ASP A 34 0.51 15.08 18.63
CA ASP A 34 1.95 15.14 18.44
C ASP A 34 2.52 13.72 18.60
N PRO A 35 2.96 13.03 17.54
CA PRO A 35 3.64 11.75 17.65
C PRO A 35 5.05 11.98 18.18
N SER A 36 5.17 12.46 19.42
CA SER A 36 6.44 12.80 20.08
C SER A 36 7.35 11.60 20.35
N THR A 37 6.97 10.43 19.88
CA THR A 37 7.83 9.23 19.86
C THR A 37 7.75 8.62 18.47
N SER A 38 8.78 8.81 17.65
CA SER A 38 8.96 7.98 16.47
C SER A 38 8.89 6.52 16.94
N LEU A 39 7.84 5.81 16.53
CA LEU A 39 7.75 4.38 16.71
C LEU A 39 8.95 3.79 15.96
N GLY A 40 10.00 3.41 16.71
CA GLY A 40 11.12 2.72 16.10
C GLY A 40 10.63 1.36 15.63
N TYR A 41 10.92 1.02 14.39
CA TYR A 41 10.64 -0.31 13.83
C TYR A 41 11.76 -0.71 12.88
N SER A 42 11.85 -2.00 12.58
CA SER A 42 12.74 -2.55 11.54
C SER A 42 11.91 -3.28 10.51
N VAL A 43 12.27 -3.12 9.24
CA VAL A 43 11.70 -3.92 8.16
C VAL A 43 12.39 -5.28 8.15
N ILE A 44 11.64 -6.34 8.45
CA ILE A 44 12.18 -7.70 8.58
C ILE A 44 11.85 -8.60 7.40
N GLU A 45 10.83 -8.24 6.62
CA GLU A 45 10.48 -8.88 5.36
C GLU A 45 9.92 -7.87 4.38
N TYR A 46 10.36 -7.92 3.12
CA TYR A 46 9.82 -7.10 2.04
C TYR A 46 9.73 -7.96 0.77
N THR A 47 8.54 -8.48 0.55
CA THR A 47 8.20 -9.38 -0.56
C THR A 47 7.13 -8.74 -1.43
N PRO A 48 7.48 -7.73 -2.24
CA PRO A 48 6.52 -7.13 -3.14
C PRO A 48 6.11 -8.10 -4.24
N ALA A 49 4.90 -7.92 -4.77
CA ALA A 49 4.55 -8.49 -6.06
C ALA A 49 5.23 -7.71 -7.19
N PRO A 50 5.26 -8.25 -8.41
CA PRO A 50 5.76 -7.50 -9.56
C PRO A 50 4.99 -6.19 -9.75
N GLY A 51 5.71 -5.12 -10.10
CA GLY A 51 5.09 -3.80 -10.24
C GLY A 51 6.00 -2.76 -10.87
N GLN A 52 5.40 -1.70 -11.39
CA GLN A 52 6.09 -0.64 -12.12
C GLN A 52 7.08 0.14 -11.24
N PHE A 53 6.88 0.19 -9.93
CA PHE A 53 7.77 0.85 -8.97
C PHE A 53 8.81 -0.10 -8.34
N ILE A 54 8.78 -1.37 -8.73
CA ILE A 54 9.74 -2.37 -8.26
C ILE A 54 10.99 -2.32 -9.16
N ASN A 55 12.19 -2.49 -8.55
CA ASN A 55 13.48 -2.37 -9.22
C ASN A 55 13.80 -0.99 -9.81
N GLU A 56 13.12 0.07 -9.40
CA GLU A 56 13.39 1.41 -9.90
C GLU A 56 14.68 2.01 -9.32
N SER A 57 15.40 2.78 -10.18
CA SER A 57 16.58 3.53 -9.77
C SER A 57 16.25 4.69 -8.82
N VAL A 58 15.12 5.37 -9.04
CA VAL A 58 14.68 6.53 -8.24
C VAL A 58 14.40 6.12 -6.80
N SER A 59 13.82 4.94 -6.60
CA SER A 59 13.57 4.38 -5.27
C SER A 59 14.78 3.68 -4.65
N GLY A 60 15.88 3.50 -5.44
CA GLY A 60 17.12 2.87 -4.98
C GLY A 60 17.05 1.34 -4.90
N PHE A 61 16.07 0.70 -5.55
CA PHE A 61 15.94 -0.75 -5.58
C PHE A 61 16.57 -1.41 -6.81
N GLN A 62 17.03 -0.65 -7.79
CA GLN A 62 17.53 -1.16 -9.09
C GLN A 62 18.59 -2.25 -8.95
N ASP A 63 19.58 -2.07 -8.06
CA ASP A 63 20.73 -2.96 -7.93
C ASP A 63 20.63 -3.93 -6.73
N ILE A 64 19.44 -4.02 -6.12
CA ILE A 64 19.20 -4.86 -4.96
C ILE A 64 18.86 -6.28 -5.42
N THR A 65 19.65 -7.26 -4.91
CA THR A 65 19.53 -8.67 -5.29
C THR A 65 19.34 -9.62 -4.09
N THR A 66 19.24 -9.09 -2.87
CA THR A 66 19.00 -9.89 -1.66
C THR A 66 17.86 -9.32 -0.82
N MET A 67 17.08 -10.20 -0.18
CA MET A 67 15.99 -9.80 0.71
C MET A 67 16.47 -8.86 1.82
N GLU A 68 17.60 -9.16 2.43
CA GLU A 68 18.17 -8.34 3.49
C GLU A 68 18.50 -6.91 3.02
N ALA A 69 19.05 -6.75 1.82
CA ALA A 69 19.31 -5.43 1.25
C ALA A 69 18.01 -4.70 0.89
N ALA A 70 16.99 -5.44 0.40
CA ALA A 70 15.68 -4.89 0.12
C ALA A 70 14.98 -4.38 1.39
N CYS A 71 15.03 -5.14 2.48
CA CYS A 71 14.52 -4.71 3.78
C CYS A 71 15.22 -3.43 4.29
N ARG A 72 16.56 -3.38 4.24
CA ARG A 72 17.31 -2.17 4.64
C ARG A 72 16.96 -0.95 3.80
N GLN A 73 16.78 -1.12 2.49
CA GLN A 73 16.38 -0.02 1.61
C GLN A 73 14.95 0.44 1.90
N ALA A 74 14.01 -0.48 2.11
CA ALA A 74 12.64 -0.16 2.49
C ALA A 74 12.62 0.60 3.85
N GLU A 75 13.35 0.11 4.86
CA GLU A 75 13.46 0.77 6.17
C GLU A 75 14.02 2.19 6.05
N LYS A 76 15.08 2.36 5.24
CA LYS A 76 15.67 3.68 4.96
C LYS A 76 14.64 4.64 4.35
N ARG A 77 13.86 4.19 3.36
CA ARG A 77 12.82 5.02 2.73
C ARG A 77 11.74 5.41 3.73
N LEU A 78 11.20 4.45 4.47
CA LEU A 78 10.19 4.72 5.50
C LEU A 78 10.69 5.66 6.59
N SER A 79 11.98 5.61 6.97
CA SER A 79 12.57 6.51 7.96
C SER A 79 12.65 7.97 7.51
N THR A 80 12.60 8.21 6.20
CA THR A 80 12.57 9.56 5.59
C THR A 80 11.19 9.96 5.07
N ASN A 81 10.16 9.16 5.36
CA ASN A 81 8.80 9.28 4.84
C ASN A 81 8.73 9.25 3.30
N ASP A 82 9.63 8.49 2.68
CA ASP A 82 9.57 8.18 1.26
C ASP A 82 8.73 6.92 1.03
N TYR A 83 8.11 6.84 -0.14
CA TYR A 83 7.22 5.71 -0.49
C TYR A 83 7.98 4.40 -0.70
N VAL A 84 7.38 3.31 -0.22
CA VAL A 84 7.73 1.93 -0.53
C VAL A 84 6.52 1.30 -1.18
N SER A 85 6.64 0.91 -2.44
CA SER A 85 5.59 0.23 -3.21
C SER A 85 5.57 -1.26 -2.89
N LEU A 86 4.39 -1.83 -2.72
CA LEU A 86 4.22 -3.26 -2.48
C LEU A 86 3.96 -4.04 -3.79
N GLY A 87 3.83 -3.34 -4.93
CA GLY A 87 3.53 -3.94 -6.22
C GLY A 87 2.10 -4.47 -6.31
N ALA A 88 1.83 -5.31 -7.28
CA ALA A 88 0.53 -5.91 -7.53
C ALA A 88 -0.01 -6.68 -6.33
N TRP A 89 -1.18 -7.34 -6.50
CA TRP A 89 -1.87 -8.02 -5.41
C TRP A 89 -0.97 -8.98 -4.61
N GLY A 90 -1.14 -8.93 -3.31
CA GLY A 90 -0.48 -9.85 -2.39
C GLY A 90 0.95 -9.45 -2.01
N GLY A 91 1.57 -8.49 -2.73
CA GLY A 91 2.87 -7.96 -2.34
C GLY A 91 2.79 -7.32 -0.96
N TYR A 92 3.79 -7.57 -0.11
CA TYR A 92 3.72 -7.16 1.28
C TYR A 92 5.06 -6.76 1.91
N ILE A 93 4.93 -6.07 3.03
CA ILE A 93 6.02 -5.71 3.93
C ILE A 93 5.67 -6.11 5.37
N VAL A 94 6.65 -6.58 6.13
CA VAL A 94 6.53 -6.87 7.57
C VAL A 94 7.50 -5.99 8.33
N VAL A 95 6.97 -5.28 9.33
CA VAL A 95 7.77 -4.52 10.27
C VAL A 95 7.69 -5.14 11.67
N LYS A 96 8.83 -5.17 12.34
CA LYS A 96 8.95 -5.47 13.76
C LYS A 96 9.03 -4.15 14.51
N LEU A 97 8.16 -3.98 15.49
CA LEU A 97 8.15 -2.81 16.38
C LEU A 97 9.26 -2.91 17.40
N ASN A 98 9.97 -1.81 17.67
CA ASN A 98 10.99 -1.76 18.74
C ASN A 98 10.35 -1.77 20.12
N LYS A 99 9.09 -1.38 20.22
CA LYS A 99 8.26 -1.44 21.41
C LYS A 99 6.85 -1.86 20.99
N SER A 100 6.24 -2.80 21.74
CA SER A 100 4.86 -3.24 21.50
C SER A 100 3.90 -2.05 21.57
N ILE A 101 2.92 -2.03 20.66
CA ILE A 101 1.80 -1.10 20.73
C ILE A 101 0.68 -1.77 21.52
N GLU A 102 0.25 -1.13 22.61
CA GLU A 102 -0.83 -1.63 23.44
C GLU A 102 -2.19 -1.41 22.77
N ASN A 103 -3.09 -2.37 22.95
CA ASN A 103 -4.49 -2.23 22.57
C ASN A 103 -5.16 -1.26 23.55
N LYS A 104 -5.72 -0.19 23.01
CA LYS A 104 -6.41 0.85 23.78
C LYS A 104 -7.76 1.18 23.17
N ASP A 105 -8.58 1.89 23.89
CA ASP A 105 -9.80 2.48 23.34
C ASP A 105 -9.44 3.49 22.24
N GLY A 106 -10.06 3.34 21.08
CA GLY A 106 -9.79 4.16 19.90
C GLY A 106 -8.64 3.62 19.03
N TYR A 107 -8.01 4.52 18.29
CA TYR A 107 -6.92 4.16 17.38
C TYR A 107 -5.61 3.94 18.13
N SER A 108 -4.87 2.90 17.76
CA SER A 108 -3.61 2.52 18.38
C SER A 108 -2.39 2.93 17.55
N PHE A 109 -2.53 2.94 16.22
CA PHE A 109 -1.48 3.33 15.30
C PHE A 109 -2.06 3.84 13.98
N ALA A 110 -1.20 4.44 13.17
CA ALA A 110 -1.55 4.91 11.84
C ALA A 110 -0.46 4.53 10.82
N ILE A 111 -0.86 4.38 9.55
CA ILE A 111 0.03 4.11 8.43
C ILE A 111 -0.25 5.13 7.33
N ALA A 112 0.79 5.84 6.91
CA ALA A 112 0.69 6.80 5.82
C ALA A 112 0.89 6.10 4.46
N GLY A 113 0.01 6.41 3.53
CA GLY A 113 0.07 6.02 2.12
C GLY A 113 0.25 7.23 1.20
N ASN A 114 -0.20 7.11 -0.06
CA ASN A 114 -0.22 8.19 -1.04
C ASN A 114 -1.59 8.42 -1.69
N SER A 115 -2.65 7.85 -1.11
CA SER A 115 -4.01 7.98 -1.63
C SER A 115 -4.51 9.43 -1.66
N PHE A 116 -5.40 9.71 -2.61
CA PHE A 116 -6.16 10.96 -2.72
C PHE A 116 -7.52 10.67 -3.39
N ASP A 117 -8.41 11.66 -3.45
CA ASP A 117 -9.83 11.51 -3.84
C ASP A 117 -10.14 10.56 -5.00
N SER A 118 -9.29 10.51 -6.01
CA SER A 118 -9.51 9.69 -7.21
C SER A 118 -8.53 8.55 -7.40
N SER A 119 -7.58 8.37 -6.49
CA SER A 119 -6.55 7.33 -6.54
C SER A 119 -6.43 6.64 -5.20
N ASN A 120 -6.99 5.44 -5.11
CA ASN A 120 -6.98 4.60 -3.92
C ASN A 120 -6.45 3.23 -4.28
N GLU A 121 -5.39 2.80 -3.63
CA GLU A 121 -4.72 1.53 -3.85
C GLU A 121 -4.63 0.73 -2.54
N PRO A 122 -5.80 0.32 -2.01
CA PRO A 122 -5.94 -0.12 -0.63
C PRO A 122 -5.08 -1.34 -0.30
N GLY A 123 -4.43 -1.28 0.86
CA GLY A 123 -3.72 -2.38 1.48
C GLY A 123 -4.43 -2.88 2.72
N ILE A 124 -4.47 -4.20 2.90
CA ILE A 124 -4.96 -4.86 4.11
C ILE A 124 -3.82 -4.86 5.14
N VAL A 125 -4.19 -4.61 6.40
CA VAL A 125 -3.26 -4.61 7.53
C VAL A 125 -3.48 -5.85 8.38
N TRP A 126 -2.37 -6.51 8.71
CA TRP A 126 -2.32 -7.66 9.59
C TRP A 126 -1.45 -7.32 10.79
N VAL A 127 -1.80 -7.85 11.95
CA VAL A 127 -1.06 -7.64 13.19
C VAL A 127 -0.74 -8.97 13.86
N MET A 128 0.36 -8.99 14.62
CA MET A 128 0.77 -10.18 15.36
C MET A 128 1.35 -9.77 16.72
N GLN A 129 1.01 -10.54 17.74
CA GLN A 129 1.67 -10.51 19.05
C GLN A 129 2.76 -11.56 19.07
N ASP A 130 3.95 -11.21 19.54
CA ASP A 130 5.05 -12.15 19.84
C ASP A 130 4.76 -12.90 21.14
N SER A 131 3.88 -13.92 21.06
CA SER A 131 3.37 -14.65 22.21
C SER A 131 4.43 -15.53 22.88
N ASN A 132 5.42 -15.96 22.10
CA ASN A 132 6.51 -16.80 22.57
C ASN A 132 7.77 -16.01 22.92
N HIS A 133 7.77 -14.67 22.72
CA HIS A 133 8.85 -13.73 23.04
C HIS A 133 10.20 -14.05 22.36
N ASN A 134 10.17 -14.63 21.16
CA ASN A 134 11.38 -14.99 20.41
C ASN A 134 11.85 -13.89 19.43
N GLY A 135 11.06 -12.83 19.27
CA GLY A 135 11.33 -11.70 18.40
C GLY A 135 11.23 -12.00 16.92
N LYS A 136 10.53 -13.08 16.54
CA LYS A 136 10.32 -13.51 15.14
C LYS A 136 8.84 -13.42 14.75
N PRO A 137 8.53 -13.23 13.46
CA PRO A 137 7.14 -13.14 12.97
C PRO A 137 6.54 -14.54 12.71
N ASP A 138 6.70 -15.48 13.67
CA ASP A 138 6.31 -16.89 13.53
C ASP A 138 5.10 -17.29 14.39
N ASP A 139 4.48 -16.32 15.07
CA ASP A 139 3.20 -16.49 15.77
C ASP A 139 2.01 -16.25 14.82
N LYS A 140 0.79 -16.27 15.36
CA LYS A 140 -0.41 -16.14 14.57
C LYS A 140 -0.67 -14.70 14.13
N TRP A 141 -0.85 -14.50 12.84
CA TRP A 141 -1.28 -13.26 12.23
C TRP A 141 -2.80 -13.11 12.27
N TYR A 142 -3.27 -11.87 12.49
CA TYR A 142 -4.68 -11.51 12.48
C TYR A 142 -4.89 -10.32 11.56
N GLU A 143 -5.87 -10.45 10.65
CA GLU A 143 -6.30 -9.32 9.81
C GLU A 143 -7.00 -8.28 10.68
N LEU A 144 -6.75 -7.00 10.44
CA LEU A 144 -7.59 -5.93 10.95
C LEU A 144 -8.79 -5.78 10.02
N LYS A 145 -9.99 -6.00 10.58
CA LYS A 145 -11.24 -5.93 9.83
C LYS A 145 -11.45 -4.52 9.29
N GLY A 146 -11.59 -4.42 7.97
CA GLY A 146 -12.01 -3.19 7.31
C GLY A 146 -13.49 -3.19 6.96
N SER A 147 -13.98 -2.06 6.47
CA SER A 147 -15.40 -1.81 6.16
C SER A 147 -16.00 -2.78 5.14
N TYR A 148 -15.16 -3.36 4.28
CA TYR A 148 -15.60 -4.25 3.20
C TYR A 148 -15.42 -5.74 3.50
N TYR A 149 -15.01 -6.09 4.73
CA TYR A 149 -14.87 -7.48 5.15
C TYR A 149 -16.19 -8.24 4.99
N GLY A 150 -16.14 -9.39 4.29
CA GLY A 150 -17.32 -10.27 4.08
C GLY A 150 -18.37 -9.72 3.11
N GLN A 151 -18.10 -8.60 2.43
CA GLN A 151 -18.98 -8.07 1.38
C GLN A 151 -18.75 -8.81 0.04
N PRO A 152 -19.68 -8.73 -0.94
CA PRO A 152 -19.52 -9.36 -2.24
C PRO A 152 -18.20 -8.96 -2.92
N GLY A 153 -17.40 -9.95 -3.32
CA GLY A 153 -16.10 -9.75 -3.95
C GLY A 153 -14.91 -9.70 -2.97
N TYR A 154 -15.14 -9.68 -1.65
CA TYR A 154 -14.10 -9.95 -0.67
C TYR A 154 -13.80 -11.45 -0.60
N SER A 155 -12.52 -11.83 -0.46
CA SER A 155 -12.09 -13.19 -0.17
C SER A 155 -10.97 -13.15 0.87
N ASN A 156 -10.99 -14.05 1.85
CA ASN A 156 -9.92 -14.24 2.84
C ASN A 156 -9.03 -15.46 2.56
N ASP A 157 -9.27 -16.16 1.46
CA ASP A 157 -8.50 -17.33 1.02
C ASP A 157 -8.23 -17.18 -0.49
N TYR A 158 -7.34 -16.25 -0.81
CA TYR A 158 -6.97 -15.97 -2.18
C TYR A 158 -5.45 -16.05 -2.33
N TRP A 159 -4.97 -16.52 -3.48
CA TRP A 159 -3.56 -16.54 -3.81
C TRP A 159 -3.30 -16.20 -5.27
N VAL A 160 -2.11 -15.66 -5.53
CA VAL A 160 -1.60 -15.40 -6.88
C VAL A 160 -0.18 -15.91 -6.99
N THR A 161 0.11 -16.64 -8.06
CA THR A 161 1.46 -17.06 -8.45
C THR A 161 1.95 -16.16 -9.57
N TYR A 162 3.08 -15.51 -9.37
CA TYR A 162 3.78 -14.71 -10.36
C TYR A 162 4.92 -15.50 -10.97
N TYR A 163 5.10 -15.38 -12.28
CA TYR A 163 6.12 -16.09 -13.04
C TYR A 163 7.15 -15.12 -13.56
N ARG A 164 8.44 -15.42 -13.35
CA ARG A 164 9.54 -14.59 -13.84
C ARG A 164 9.51 -14.56 -15.38
N PRO A 165 9.48 -13.36 -15.99
CA PRO A 165 9.54 -13.26 -17.44
C PRO A 165 10.96 -13.63 -17.94
N GLU A 166 11.05 -14.36 -19.06
CA GLU A 166 12.32 -14.74 -19.70
C GLU A 166 13.02 -13.56 -20.39
N ALA A 167 12.23 -12.55 -20.79
CA ALA A 167 12.70 -11.35 -21.44
C ALA A 167 11.95 -10.12 -20.94
N LYS A 168 12.46 -8.93 -21.21
CA LYS A 168 11.79 -7.67 -20.94
C LYS A 168 10.35 -7.68 -21.42
N GLY A 169 9.43 -7.38 -20.52
CA GLY A 169 7.99 -7.37 -20.83
C GLY A 169 7.10 -7.65 -19.63
N ASN A 170 5.90 -8.09 -19.93
CA ASN A 170 4.85 -8.36 -18.96
C ASN A 170 5.20 -9.53 -18.03
N THR A 171 4.76 -9.47 -16.79
CA THR A 171 4.88 -10.58 -15.83
C THR A 171 3.58 -11.35 -15.75
N LEU A 172 3.60 -12.62 -16.15
CA LEU A 172 2.44 -13.52 -16.06
C LEU A 172 2.07 -13.78 -14.60
N TRP A 173 0.77 -13.83 -14.30
CA TRP A 173 0.23 -14.32 -13.05
C TRP A 173 -0.91 -15.31 -13.27
N LYS A 174 -1.11 -16.20 -12.27
CA LYS A 174 -2.27 -17.12 -12.15
C LYS A 174 -2.78 -17.11 -10.73
N ASP A 175 -4.09 -17.24 -10.55
CA ASP A 175 -4.72 -17.13 -9.24
C ASP A 175 -5.49 -18.38 -8.79
N SER A 176 -6.00 -18.34 -7.55
CA SER A 176 -6.79 -19.41 -6.93
C SER A 176 -8.14 -19.66 -7.59
N GLU A 177 -8.65 -18.74 -8.39
CA GLU A 177 -9.94 -18.85 -9.10
C GLU A 177 -9.79 -19.43 -10.50
N GLY A 178 -8.52 -19.72 -10.91
CA GLY A 178 -8.19 -20.26 -12.23
C GLY A 178 -8.06 -19.20 -13.31
N GLU A 179 -8.04 -17.93 -12.92
CA GLU A 179 -7.80 -16.82 -13.82
C GLU A 179 -6.29 -16.60 -14.05
N GLU A 180 -5.96 -16.06 -15.20
CA GLU A 180 -4.60 -15.65 -15.53
C GLU A 180 -4.56 -14.29 -16.22
N GLY A 181 -3.45 -13.58 -16.06
CA GLY A 181 -3.27 -12.27 -16.66
C GLY A 181 -1.84 -11.79 -16.54
N TYR A 182 -1.64 -10.50 -16.72
CA TYR A 182 -0.32 -9.91 -16.72
C TYR A 182 -0.25 -8.67 -15.83
N VAL A 183 0.85 -8.52 -15.10
CA VAL A 183 1.33 -7.21 -14.69
C VAL A 183 2.00 -6.61 -15.93
N ASN A 184 1.37 -5.59 -16.50
CA ASN A 184 1.78 -5.02 -17.78
C ASN A 184 3.03 -4.17 -17.63
N TRP A 185 4.01 -4.38 -18.49
CA TRP A 185 5.19 -3.54 -18.55
C TRP A 185 4.89 -2.21 -19.26
N ILE A 186 5.05 -1.09 -18.54
CA ILE A 186 4.76 0.28 -19.01
C ILE A 186 6.08 1.02 -19.25
N GLY A 187 6.82 0.60 -20.24
CA GLY A 187 8.19 1.07 -20.47
C GLY A 187 8.36 2.49 -20.98
N THR A 188 7.29 3.28 -21.06
CA THR A 188 7.38 4.71 -21.40
C THR A 188 7.71 5.61 -20.20
N GLN A 189 7.43 5.14 -18.99
CA GLN A 189 7.65 5.87 -17.73
C GLN A 189 8.54 5.08 -16.79
N HIS A 190 8.31 3.79 -16.66
CA HIS A 190 9.02 2.86 -15.77
C HIS A 190 9.86 1.91 -16.63
N THR A 191 11.09 2.32 -16.91
CA THR A 191 11.93 1.77 -18.00
C THR A 191 12.81 0.59 -17.60
N GLN A 192 12.83 0.19 -16.31
CA GLN A 192 13.53 -1.01 -15.87
C GLN A 192 13.02 -2.25 -16.64
N ASP A 193 13.92 -3.18 -16.93
CA ASP A 193 13.61 -4.30 -17.82
C ASP A 193 12.59 -5.27 -17.23
N PHE A 194 12.56 -5.40 -15.90
CA PHE A 194 11.66 -6.31 -15.20
C PHE A 194 10.97 -5.62 -14.02
N TYR A 195 9.69 -5.92 -13.86
CA TYR A 195 8.90 -5.57 -12.67
C TYR A 195 8.91 -6.67 -11.61
N TYR A 196 9.41 -7.86 -11.95
CA TYR A 196 9.60 -8.95 -11.01
C TYR A 196 10.78 -8.63 -10.08
N PRO A 197 10.63 -8.72 -8.74
CA PRO A 197 11.67 -8.28 -7.80
C PRO A 197 13.00 -9.00 -8.02
N ASN A 198 14.10 -8.26 -8.13
CA ASN A 198 15.43 -8.81 -8.40
C ASN A 198 15.96 -9.71 -7.27
N TRP A 199 15.49 -9.51 -6.03
CA TRP A 199 15.88 -10.30 -4.86
C TRP A 199 15.03 -11.57 -4.65
N VAL A 200 14.00 -11.79 -5.43
CA VAL A 200 13.28 -13.06 -5.49
C VAL A 200 13.96 -13.92 -6.54
N THR A 201 14.72 -14.95 -6.14
CA THR A 201 15.55 -15.77 -7.05
C THR A 201 14.79 -16.90 -7.74
N ALA A 202 13.62 -17.29 -7.22
CA ALA A 202 12.79 -18.34 -7.79
C ALA A 202 12.16 -17.90 -9.14
N ASP A 203 11.93 -18.84 -10.04
CA ASP A 203 11.27 -18.60 -11.33
C ASP A 203 9.78 -18.28 -11.19
N SER A 204 9.20 -18.63 -10.06
CA SER A 204 7.85 -18.24 -9.65
C SER A 204 7.74 -18.18 -8.14
N TYR A 205 6.80 -17.38 -7.64
CA TYR A 205 6.43 -17.35 -6.21
C TYR A 205 4.95 -17.08 -6.05
N THR A 206 4.39 -17.64 -4.97
CA THR A 206 2.96 -17.50 -4.67
C THR A 206 2.78 -16.63 -3.43
N LEU A 207 1.89 -15.68 -3.52
CA LEU A 207 1.47 -14.82 -2.42
C LEU A 207 0.06 -15.22 -1.99
N TYR A 208 -0.20 -15.16 -0.69
CA TYR A 208 -1.46 -15.55 -0.05
C TYR A 208 -2.00 -14.41 0.77
N GLY A 209 -3.32 -14.27 0.84
CA GLY A 209 -3.94 -13.24 1.68
C GLY A 209 -5.41 -12.99 1.37
N SER A 210 -5.91 -11.85 1.83
CA SER A 210 -7.26 -11.42 1.54
C SER A 210 -7.30 -10.51 0.30
N ARG A 211 -8.42 -10.56 -0.44
CA ARG A 211 -8.63 -9.77 -1.65
C ARG A 211 -9.85 -8.86 -1.50
N LEU A 212 -9.70 -7.63 -1.95
CA LEU A 212 -10.77 -6.67 -2.17
C LEU A 212 -11.16 -6.61 -3.66
N PRO A 213 -12.43 -6.29 -4.00
CA PRO A 213 -12.81 -6.08 -5.38
C PRO A 213 -12.26 -4.76 -5.92
N ILE A 214 -12.03 -4.70 -7.23
CA ILE A 214 -11.77 -3.45 -7.94
C ILE A 214 -12.98 -2.50 -7.80
N ARG A 215 -12.70 -1.22 -7.52
CA ARG A 215 -13.70 -0.15 -7.48
C ARG A 215 -13.34 0.97 -8.46
N ALA A 216 -12.82 0.60 -9.63
CA ALA A 216 -12.47 1.54 -10.68
C ALA A 216 -13.72 2.00 -11.44
N GLU A 217 -13.86 3.31 -11.61
CA GLU A 217 -14.91 3.93 -12.41
C GLU A 217 -14.31 4.89 -13.44
N GLN A 218 -14.88 4.90 -14.64
CA GLN A 218 -14.51 5.85 -15.65
C GLN A 218 -15.56 6.97 -15.74
N ASN A 219 -15.14 8.21 -15.60
CA ASN A 219 -16.02 9.34 -15.83
C ASN A 219 -16.46 9.35 -17.31
N PRO A 220 -17.77 9.24 -17.62
CA PRO A 220 -18.25 9.08 -19.00
C PRO A 220 -18.08 10.35 -19.83
N VAL A 221 -17.84 11.51 -19.23
CA VAL A 221 -17.66 12.79 -19.93
C VAL A 221 -16.19 13.08 -20.21
N THR A 222 -15.33 12.86 -19.21
CA THR A 222 -13.90 13.17 -19.33
C THR A 222 -13.04 12.00 -19.76
N GLY A 223 -13.56 10.77 -19.64
CA GLY A 223 -12.80 9.54 -19.85
C GLY A 223 -11.75 9.24 -18.77
N ILE A 224 -11.69 10.04 -17.71
CA ILE A 224 -10.73 9.86 -16.62
C ILE A 224 -11.18 8.71 -15.72
N TRP A 225 -10.27 7.81 -15.41
CA TRP A 225 -10.46 6.72 -14.47
C TRP A 225 -10.20 7.19 -13.03
N SER A 226 -10.99 6.66 -12.10
CA SER A 226 -10.82 6.86 -10.66
C SER A 226 -10.93 5.52 -9.94
N ASN A 227 -10.09 5.31 -8.93
CA ASN A 227 -10.25 4.25 -7.95
C ASN A 227 -10.98 4.82 -6.75
N LEU A 228 -12.20 4.34 -6.49
CA LEU A 228 -13.02 4.79 -5.37
C LEU A 228 -12.48 4.23 -4.04
N PRO A 229 -12.49 5.02 -2.96
CA PRO A 229 -12.08 4.56 -1.64
C PRO A 229 -13.05 3.55 -1.04
N PHE A 230 -12.55 2.73 -0.14
CA PHE A 230 -13.34 2.02 0.86
C PHE A 230 -13.59 2.95 2.05
N GLU A 231 -14.60 2.66 2.85
CA GLU A 231 -15.05 3.57 3.89
C GLU A 231 -14.01 3.74 5.01
N TRP A 232 -13.40 2.64 5.48
CA TRP A 232 -12.35 2.63 6.52
C TRP A 232 -11.65 1.27 6.61
N GLY A 233 -10.49 1.23 7.30
CA GLY A 233 -9.78 0.02 7.70
C GLY A 233 -8.75 -0.48 6.68
N TYR A 234 -8.33 0.35 5.75
CA TYR A 234 -7.32 0.03 4.73
C TYR A 234 -6.29 1.16 4.65
N VAL A 235 -5.03 0.80 4.47
CA VAL A 235 -3.98 1.78 4.20
C VAL A 235 -4.01 2.19 2.73
N ASP A 236 -3.47 3.35 2.41
CA ASP A 236 -3.42 3.91 1.05
C ASP A 236 -4.82 4.07 0.44
N ASN A 237 -5.73 4.52 1.27
CA ASN A 237 -7.14 4.64 1.00
C ASN A 237 -7.69 5.93 1.60
N ASN A 238 -8.35 6.76 0.79
CA ASN A 238 -8.92 8.05 1.24
C ASN A 238 -10.28 7.84 1.92
N GLY A 239 -10.28 7.05 3.00
CA GLY A 239 -11.46 6.70 3.79
C GLY A 239 -11.74 7.68 4.93
N SER A 240 -12.76 7.37 5.74
CA SER A 240 -13.17 8.18 6.89
C SER A 240 -12.23 8.05 8.11
N ASP A 241 -11.25 7.17 8.05
CA ASP A 241 -10.24 6.89 9.07
C ASP A 241 -8.92 7.63 8.86
N ILE A 242 -8.88 8.57 7.89
CA ILE A 242 -7.72 9.43 7.69
C ILE A 242 -7.60 10.44 8.83
N ILE A 243 -6.40 10.52 9.38
CA ILE A 243 -5.98 11.51 10.36
C ILE A 243 -4.78 12.31 9.85
N LYS A 244 -4.56 13.49 10.42
CA LYS A 244 -3.41 14.35 10.14
C LYS A 244 -2.40 14.23 11.26
N LEU A 245 -1.15 13.97 10.89
CA LEU A 245 -0.02 13.83 11.81
C LEU A 245 1.04 14.87 11.49
N GLU A 246 1.64 15.47 12.51
CA GLU A 246 2.81 16.33 12.35
C GLU A 246 4.09 15.49 12.47
N VAL A 247 4.81 15.32 11.36
CA VAL A 247 6.02 14.51 11.29
C VAL A 247 7.16 15.37 10.73
N ASN A 248 8.20 15.60 11.54
CA ASN A 248 9.36 16.40 11.14
C ASN A 248 8.98 17.81 10.62
N GLY A 249 7.96 18.44 11.20
CA GLY A 249 7.47 19.76 10.81
C GLY A 249 6.66 19.76 9.50
N LYS A 250 6.17 18.62 9.09
CA LYS A 250 5.27 18.47 7.92
C LYS A 250 4.00 17.76 8.36
N THR A 251 2.86 18.27 7.93
CA THR A 251 1.59 17.55 8.07
C THR A 251 1.53 16.43 7.03
N ILE A 252 1.26 15.21 7.47
CA ILE A 252 1.02 14.04 6.62
C ILE A 252 -0.35 13.44 6.93
N GLU A 253 -0.98 12.86 5.93
CA GLU A 253 -2.22 12.11 6.08
C GLU A 253 -1.90 10.63 6.22
N ALA A 254 -2.63 9.94 7.13
CA ALA A 254 -2.43 8.53 7.42
C ALA A 254 -3.75 7.86 7.79
N ASN A 255 -3.94 6.60 7.38
CA ASN A 255 -5.06 5.79 7.83
C ASN A 255 -4.80 5.28 9.25
N SER A 256 -5.79 5.38 10.12
CA SER A 256 -5.70 5.01 11.53
C SER A 256 -6.36 3.66 11.81
N PHE A 257 -5.74 2.86 12.69
CA PHE A 257 -6.12 1.48 12.96
C PHE A 257 -6.33 1.20 14.44
N LYS A 258 -7.33 0.35 14.73
CA LYS A 258 -7.60 -0.18 16.08
C LYS A 258 -7.14 -1.62 16.16
N ILE A 259 -6.37 -1.98 17.17
CA ILE A 259 -5.99 -3.36 17.44
C ILE A 259 -7.22 -4.22 17.76
N SER A 260 -8.25 -3.62 18.34
CA SER A 260 -9.53 -4.28 18.63
C SER A 260 -10.30 -4.76 17.38
N ASP A 261 -9.93 -4.28 16.18
CA ASP A 261 -10.51 -4.75 14.93
C ASP A 261 -9.88 -6.07 14.42
N ALA A 262 -8.94 -6.66 15.18
CA ALA A 262 -8.32 -7.93 14.86
C ALA A 262 -9.34 -9.08 14.81
N ILE A 263 -9.30 -9.86 13.74
CA ILE A 263 -10.20 -11.00 13.50
C ILE A 263 -9.39 -12.27 13.18
N ASN A 264 -9.98 -13.42 13.50
CA ASN A 264 -9.45 -14.72 13.08
C ASN A 264 -9.94 -15.09 11.65
N GLU A 265 -9.52 -16.24 11.15
CA GLU A 265 -9.87 -16.74 9.81
C GLU A 265 -11.38 -16.93 9.59
N LYS A 266 -12.17 -17.01 10.67
CA LYS A 266 -13.65 -17.09 10.63
C LYS A 266 -14.32 -15.73 10.71
N GLY A 267 -13.54 -14.62 10.84
CA GLY A 267 -14.06 -13.27 11.03
C GLY A 267 -14.53 -12.98 12.45
N GLU A 268 -14.19 -13.83 13.41
CA GLU A 268 -14.53 -13.63 14.82
C GLU A 268 -13.50 -12.69 15.46
N PRO A 269 -13.94 -11.73 16.30
CA PRO A 269 -13.04 -10.82 16.99
C PRO A 269 -11.99 -11.54 17.85
N VAL A 270 -10.76 -11.04 17.83
CA VAL A 270 -9.65 -11.54 18.64
C VAL A 270 -9.18 -10.42 19.59
N ASN A 271 -9.10 -10.74 20.87
CA ASN A 271 -8.57 -9.81 21.87
C ASN A 271 -7.06 -9.96 21.98
N LEU A 272 -6.32 -9.03 21.39
CA LEU A 272 -4.87 -8.92 21.55
C LEU A 272 -4.59 -7.79 22.56
N PRO A 273 -3.84 -8.02 23.64
CA PRO A 273 -3.47 -6.96 24.58
C PRO A 273 -2.46 -5.96 23.98
N SER A 274 -1.65 -6.42 23.03
CA SER A 274 -0.65 -5.60 22.31
C SER A 274 -0.26 -6.29 21.01
N ILE A 275 0.48 -5.57 20.17
CA ILE A 275 1.08 -6.10 18.94
C ILE A 275 2.58 -5.78 18.89
N ASP A 276 3.35 -6.66 18.27
CA ASP A 276 4.80 -6.56 18.08
C ASP A 276 5.21 -6.47 16.62
N PHE A 277 4.30 -6.89 15.72
CA PHE A 277 4.54 -6.87 14.27
C PHE A 277 3.31 -6.36 13.52
N ILE A 278 3.59 -5.67 12.42
CA ILE A 278 2.58 -5.21 11.46
C ILE A 278 2.98 -5.71 10.07
N LYS A 279 2.01 -6.27 9.34
CA LYS A 279 2.15 -6.59 7.91
C LYS A 279 1.15 -5.75 7.12
N VAL A 280 1.61 -5.16 6.03
CA VAL A 280 0.77 -4.48 5.04
C VAL A 280 0.86 -5.22 3.73
N GLN A 281 -0.28 -5.45 3.08
CA GLN A 281 -0.36 -6.23 1.85
C GLN A 281 -1.30 -5.56 0.85
N THR A 282 -0.89 -5.44 -0.42
CA THR A 282 -1.75 -4.96 -1.51
C THR A 282 -2.99 -5.83 -1.65
N ALA A 283 -4.17 -5.22 -1.64
CA ALA A 283 -5.45 -5.91 -1.53
C ALA A 283 -6.20 -6.16 -2.84
N ILE A 284 -5.90 -5.41 -3.91
CA ILE A 284 -6.63 -5.49 -5.18
C ILE A 284 -5.80 -6.21 -6.26
N ASN A 285 -6.33 -7.31 -6.80
CA ASN A 285 -5.77 -7.93 -8.01
C ASN A 285 -6.40 -7.28 -9.25
N GLY A 286 -5.68 -6.33 -9.83
CA GLY A 286 -6.18 -5.63 -10.99
C GLY A 286 -5.26 -4.54 -11.51
N SER A 287 -5.61 -4.03 -12.68
CA SER A 287 -4.94 -2.89 -13.30
C SER A 287 -5.96 -1.92 -13.85
N ILE A 288 -5.61 -0.64 -13.90
CA ILE A 288 -6.44 0.38 -14.48
C ILE A 288 -5.77 0.93 -15.73
N SER A 289 -6.19 0.41 -16.88
CA SER A 289 -5.79 0.96 -18.18
C SER A 289 -4.27 1.20 -18.29
N ILE A 290 -3.90 2.44 -18.64
CA ILE A 290 -2.52 2.88 -18.79
C ILE A 290 -1.82 3.20 -17.46
N LEU A 291 -2.52 3.18 -16.34
CA LEU A 291 -1.95 3.49 -15.02
C LEU A 291 -1.16 2.32 -14.42
N GLY A 292 -1.34 1.12 -14.94
CA GLY A 292 -0.64 -0.07 -14.46
C GLY A 292 -1.43 -0.88 -13.44
N GLU A 293 -0.71 -1.71 -12.70
CA GLU A 293 -1.26 -2.48 -11.60
C GLU A 293 -1.72 -1.59 -10.45
N ASN A 294 -2.66 -2.10 -9.64
CA ASN A 294 -2.99 -1.51 -8.35
C ASN A 294 -1.89 -1.90 -7.35
N SER A 295 -1.18 -0.92 -6.84
CA SER A 295 0.00 -1.10 -5.99
C SER A 295 -0.12 -0.25 -4.74
N THR A 296 -0.27 -0.88 -3.58
CA THR A 296 -0.28 -0.16 -2.30
C THR A 296 1.09 0.44 -2.00
N GLU A 297 1.14 1.73 -1.69
CA GLU A 297 2.33 2.43 -1.22
C GLU A 297 2.20 2.77 0.26
N ILE A 298 3.29 2.58 1.01
CA ILE A 298 3.41 3.07 2.37
C ILE A 298 4.61 3.99 2.53
N ARG A 299 4.54 4.95 3.46
CA ARG A 299 5.62 5.92 3.71
C ARG A 299 5.95 6.13 5.18
N GLY A 300 5.29 5.41 6.09
CA GLY A 300 5.60 5.46 7.51
C GLY A 300 4.52 4.81 8.37
N ILE A 301 4.91 4.38 9.57
CA ILE A 301 4.03 3.77 10.58
C ILE A 301 4.24 4.55 11.88
N PHE A 302 3.16 4.92 12.54
CA PHE A 302 3.15 5.84 13.69
C PHE A 302 2.30 5.24 14.81
N ALA A 303 2.80 5.26 16.07
CA ALA A 303 1.97 4.99 17.23
C ALA A 303 1.10 6.22 17.54
N LEU A 304 -0.10 6.01 18.04
CA LEU A 304 -1.03 7.07 18.43
C LEU A 304 -1.22 7.09 19.95
#